data_b2c62b35806652436d029f990d6458df
#
_entry.id   b2c62b35806652436d029f990d6458df
#
_cell.length_a   1.000
_cell.length_b   1.000
_cell.length_c   1.000
_cell.angle_alpha   90.00
_cell.angle_beta   90.00
_cell.angle_gamma   90.00
#
_symmetry.space_group_name_H-M   'P 1'
#
loop_
_entity.id
_entity.type
_entity.pdbx_description
1 polymer ?
#
loop_
_entity_poly.entity_id
_entity_poly.type
_entity_poly.pdbx_seq_one_letter_code
_entity_poly.pdbx_strand_id
1 'polypeptide(L)'
;MLYFSKLRIIFVSIICLFFIFITSNNFLNQKDRFIDKKINLGLDLQGGSYLLLEIDNAPVIEQKLQNLTSIIRNYFKEQNIKINNIKIDGNSIFFNTDNQSKQIIIDTFTDENSDINPYYPRFKSHQLNVEETDNIFKVNFSKQGLIKLKTSSQDQAI
;
A
#
# COMPACT_ATOMS: atom_id res chain seq x y z
N MET A 1 45.69 2.44 -43.51
CA MET A 1 45.64 1.02 -43.03
C MET A 1 46.17 1.00 -41.62
N LEU A 2 45.40 0.55 -40.66
CA LEU A 2 45.81 0.38 -39.27
C LEU A 2 46.61 -0.92 -39.14
N TYR A 3 47.91 -0.80 -38.99
CA TYR A 3 48.78 -1.95 -38.70
C TYR A 3 48.72 -2.29 -37.25
N PHE A 4 48.02 -3.36 -36.89
CA PHE A 4 48.05 -3.93 -35.56
C PHE A 4 49.33 -4.76 -35.39
N SER A 5 50.11 -4.43 -34.36
CA SER A 5 51.29 -5.23 -34.02
C SER A 5 50.82 -6.64 -33.58
N LYS A 6 51.57 -7.68 -33.99
CA LYS A 6 51.26 -9.10 -33.65
C LYS A 6 51.06 -9.29 -32.13
N LEU A 7 51.81 -8.58 -31.29
CA LEU A 7 51.68 -8.58 -29.85
C LEU A 7 50.29 -8.09 -29.36
N ARG A 8 49.75 -7.02 -29.98
CA ARG A 8 48.44 -6.49 -29.64
C ARG A 8 47.31 -7.49 -29.98
N ILE A 9 47.43 -8.14 -31.14
CA ILE A 9 46.47 -9.14 -31.56
C ILE A 9 46.44 -10.32 -30.60
N ILE A 10 47.62 -10.83 -30.18
CA ILE A 10 47.72 -11.92 -29.22
C ILE A 10 47.13 -11.51 -27.89
N PHE A 11 47.41 -10.33 -27.38
CA PHE A 11 46.90 -9.82 -26.11
C PHE A 11 45.36 -9.71 -26.11
N VAL A 12 44.79 -9.12 -27.17
CA VAL A 12 43.34 -9.02 -27.31
C VAL A 12 42.69 -10.40 -27.41
N SER A 13 43.28 -11.34 -28.16
CA SER A 13 42.78 -12.70 -28.28
C SER A 13 42.74 -13.43 -26.92
N ILE A 14 43.77 -13.26 -26.10
CA ILE A 14 43.82 -13.86 -24.76
C ILE A 14 42.70 -13.29 -23.88
N ILE A 15 42.49 -11.96 -23.92
CA ILE A 15 41.41 -11.32 -23.16
C ILE A 15 40.05 -11.85 -23.61
N CYS A 16 39.82 -11.93 -24.93
CA CYS A 16 38.53 -12.45 -25.45
C CYS A 16 38.29 -13.91 -25.00
N LEU A 17 39.30 -14.77 -25.09
CA LEU A 17 39.19 -16.15 -24.63
C LEU A 17 38.92 -16.25 -23.13
N PHE A 18 39.51 -15.39 -22.32
CA PHE A 18 39.27 -15.33 -20.89
C PHE A 18 37.81 -14.96 -20.56
N PHE A 19 37.25 -13.97 -21.25
CA PHE A 19 35.84 -13.60 -21.05
C PHE A 19 34.87 -14.69 -21.56
N ILE A 20 35.18 -15.35 -22.68
CA ILE A 20 34.40 -16.47 -23.19
C ILE A 20 34.39 -17.60 -22.15
N PHE A 21 35.53 -17.92 -21.55
CA PHE A 21 35.64 -18.94 -20.50
C PHE A 21 34.77 -18.64 -19.28
N ILE A 22 34.83 -17.38 -18.77
CA ILE A 22 34.00 -16.96 -17.64
C ILE A 22 32.51 -17.01 -17.99
N THR A 23 32.15 -16.57 -19.18
CA THR A 23 30.74 -16.57 -19.63
C THR A 23 30.22 -18.01 -19.78
N SER A 24 31.02 -18.91 -20.34
CA SER A 24 30.67 -20.33 -20.49
C SER A 24 30.37 -20.99 -19.15
N ASN A 25 31.07 -20.61 -18.09
CA ASN A 25 30.84 -21.12 -16.75
C ASN A 25 29.40 -20.85 -16.25
N ASN A 26 28.76 -19.80 -16.75
CA ASN A 26 27.40 -19.43 -16.33
C ASN A 26 26.31 -20.34 -16.97
N PHE A 27 26.63 -21.02 -18.07
CA PHE A 27 25.72 -21.96 -18.75
C PHE A 27 25.88 -23.40 -18.24
N LEU A 28 26.94 -23.71 -17.50
CA LEU A 28 27.18 -25.03 -16.95
C LEU A 28 26.25 -25.34 -15.78
N ASN A 29 25.86 -26.61 -15.65
CA ASN A 29 25.11 -27.10 -14.50
C ASN A 29 25.96 -27.00 -13.22
N GLN A 30 25.30 -26.96 -12.07
CA GLN A 30 25.92 -26.71 -10.76
C GLN A 30 27.08 -27.65 -10.42
N LYS A 31 27.06 -28.90 -10.94
CA LYS A 31 28.11 -29.92 -10.71
C LYS A 31 29.36 -29.75 -11.58
N ASP A 32 29.23 -29.03 -12.71
CA ASP A 32 30.29 -28.93 -13.73
C ASP A 32 30.88 -27.51 -13.80
N ARG A 33 30.58 -26.68 -12.83
CA ARG A 33 31.07 -25.27 -12.82
C ARG A 33 32.51 -25.21 -12.31
N PHE A 34 33.32 -24.41 -12.99
CA PHE A 34 34.68 -24.10 -12.57
C PHE A 34 34.74 -23.02 -11.48
N ILE A 35 33.67 -22.19 -11.36
CA ILE A 35 33.57 -21.14 -10.35
C ILE A 35 32.17 -21.24 -9.72
N ASP A 36 32.09 -21.33 -8.40
CA ASP A 36 30.85 -21.52 -7.64
C ASP A 36 29.87 -20.33 -7.71
N LYS A 37 30.38 -19.15 -8.06
CA LYS A 37 29.56 -17.94 -8.15
C LYS A 37 28.89 -17.82 -9.50
N LYS A 38 27.54 -17.81 -9.50
CA LYS A 38 26.71 -17.51 -10.67
C LYS A 38 26.42 -16.02 -10.75
N ILE A 39 26.51 -15.45 -11.95
CA ILE A 39 26.00 -14.10 -12.21
C ILE A 39 24.47 -14.20 -12.23
N ASN A 40 23.81 -13.61 -11.24
CA ASN A 40 22.36 -13.49 -11.24
C ASN A 40 21.96 -12.40 -12.21
N LEU A 41 21.44 -12.81 -13.36
CA LEU A 41 20.79 -11.91 -14.30
C LEU A 41 19.48 -11.43 -13.69
N GLY A 42 19.17 -10.12 -13.82
CA GLY A 42 17.88 -9.60 -13.41
C GLY A 42 16.73 -10.31 -14.11
N LEU A 43 15.54 -10.30 -13.52
CA LEU A 43 14.33 -10.94 -14.06
C LEU A 43 14.07 -10.59 -15.53
N ASP A 44 14.37 -9.36 -15.94
CA ASP A 44 14.22 -8.87 -17.30
C ASP A 44 15.10 -9.61 -18.33
N LEU A 45 16.29 -10.06 -17.90
CA LEU A 45 17.25 -10.77 -18.76
C LEU A 45 17.08 -12.30 -18.72
N GLN A 46 16.36 -12.82 -17.73
CA GLN A 46 16.05 -14.25 -17.61
C GLN A 46 14.75 -14.63 -18.31
N GLY A 47 14.02 -13.66 -18.90
CA GLY A 47 12.72 -13.93 -19.51
C GLY A 47 11.64 -14.32 -18.51
N GLY A 48 11.77 -13.84 -17.26
CA GLY A 48 10.81 -14.12 -16.20
C GLY A 48 9.44 -13.49 -16.48
N SER A 49 8.37 -14.19 -16.15
CA SER A 49 7.03 -13.62 -16.14
C SER A 49 6.88 -12.68 -14.96
N TYR A 50 6.35 -11.49 -15.21
CA TYR A 50 5.95 -10.59 -14.14
C TYR A 50 4.66 -11.10 -13.53
N LEU A 51 4.66 -11.37 -12.24
CA LEU A 51 3.43 -11.54 -11.48
C LEU A 51 3.03 -10.17 -10.95
N LEU A 52 2.11 -9.50 -11.63
CA LEU A 52 1.48 -8.30 -11.11
C LEU A 52 0.47 -8.73 -10.04
N LEU A 53 0.85 -8.61 -8.77
CA LEU A 53 -0.07 -8.81 -7.66
C LEU A 53 -0.84 -7.52 -7.43
N GLU A 54 -2.08 -7.49 -7.89
CA GLU A 54 -3.02 -6.44 -7.50
C GLU A 54 -3.66 -6.85 -6.17
N ILE A 55 -3.39 -6.05 -5.15
CA ILE A 55 -4.00 -6.27 -3.83
C ILE A 55 -5.41 -5.68 -3.87
N ASP A 56 -6.42 -6.55 -3.81
CA ASP A 56 -7.79 -6.11 -3.59
C ASP A 56 -7.93 -5.58 -2.16
N ASN A 57 -8.07 -4.28 -2.05
CA ASN A 57 -8.23 -3.60 -0.76
C ASN A 57 -9.71 -3.54 -0.30
N ALA A 58 -10.67 -4.00 -1.10
CA ALA A 58 -12.09 -3.92 -0.75
C ALA A 58 -12.42 -4.66 0.56
N PRO A 59 -11.97 -5.90 0.80
CA PRO A 59 -12.22 -6.60 2.06
C PRO A 59 -11.63 -5.89 3.28
N VAL A 60 -10.46 -5.26 3.11
CA VAL A 60 -9.81 -4.53 4.19
C VAL A 60 -10.58 -3.26 4.54
N ILE A 61 -11.07 -2.55 3.53
CA ILE A 61 -11.91 -1.36 3.72
C ILE A 61 -13.20 -1.75 4.44
N GLU A 62 -13.87 -2.81 4.00
CA GLU A 62 -15.10 -3.29 4.62
C GLU A 62 -14.90 -3.66 6.09
N GLN A 63 -13.85 -4.44 6.41
CA GLN A 63 -13.50 -4.78 7.79
C GLN A 63 -13.23 -3.55 8.64
N LYS A 64 -12.53 -2.55 8.08
CA LYS A 64 -12.28 -1.29 8.80
C LYS A 64 -13.54 -0.48 9.03
N LEU A 65 -14.49 -0.45 8.08
CA LEU A 65 -15.80 0.18 8.26
C LEU A 65 -16.63 -0.52 9.36
N GLN A 66 -16.61 -1.84 9.40
CA GLN A 66 -17.27 -2.62 10.47
C GLN A 66 -16.69 -2.27 11.85
N ASN A 67 -15.36 -2.24 11.98
CA ASN A 67 -14.69 -1.84 13.21
C ASN A 67 -15.02 -0.38 13.58
N LEU A 68 -15.00 0.52 12.62
CA LEU A 68 -15.33 1.93 12.80
C LEU A 68 -16.77 2.12 13.27
N THR A 69 -17.71 1.34 12.73
CA THR A 69 -19.11 1.32 13.17
C THR A 69 -19.23 0.99 14.67
N SER A 70 -18.44 0.02 15.13
CA SER A 70 -18.41 -0.35 16.55
C SER A 70 -17.79 0.75 17.41
N ILE A 71 -16.70 1.36 16.95
CA ILE A 71 -16.03 2.49 17.64
C ILE A 71 -16.99 3.67 17.76
N ILE A 72 -17.62 4.10 16.67
CA ILE A 72 -18.58 5.21 16.62
C ILE A 72 -19.72 4.93 17.60
N ARG A 73 -20.30 3.72 17.56
CA ARG A 73 -21.40 3.35 18.46
C ARG A 73 -20.99 3.42 19.93
N ASN A 74 -19.85 2.88 20.30
CA ASN A 74 -19.37 2.86 21.68
C ASN A 74 -19.03 4.27 22.17
N TYR A 75 -18.30 5.04 21.36
CA TYR A 75 -17.91 6.41 21.70
C TYR A 75 -19.13 7.29 22.01
N PHE A 76 -20.12 7.33 21.12
CA PHE A 76 -21.30 8.16 21.34
C PHE A 76 -22.23 7.63 22.42
N LYS A 77 -22.23 6.30 22.65
CA LYS A 77 -22.93 5.72 23.81
C LYS A 77 -22.33 6.20 25.13
N GLU A 78 -21.02 6.27 25.24
CA GLU A 78 -20.32 6.80 26.43
C GLU A 78 -20.62 8.29 26.65
N GLN A 79 -20.83 9.04 25.59
CA GLN A 79 -21.23 10.44 25.63
C GLN A 79 -22.76 10.65 25.86
N ASN A 80 -23.51 9.57 26.11
CA ASN A 80 -24.98 9.57 26.21
C ASN A 80 -25.71 10.10 24.95
N ILE A 81 -25.06 10.03 23.78
CA ILE A 81 -25.65 10.42 22.51
C ILE A 81 -26.26 9.19 21.85
N LYS A 82 -27.55 9.28 21.51
CA LYS A 82 -28.28 8.20 20.85
C LYS A 82 -28.01 8.24 19.34
N ILE A 83 -27.44 7.16 18.84
CA ILE A 83 -27.31 6.88 17.42
C ILE A 83 -28.29 5.79 17.03
N ASN A 84 -29.09 6.06 16.02
CA ASN A 84 -30.07 5.13 15.49
C ASN A 84 -29.72 4.68 14.07
N ASN A 85 -30.18 3.50 13.66
CA ASN A 85 -30.06 3.00 12.29
C ASN A 85 -28.66 3.02 11.69
N ILE A 86 -27.65 2.70 12.49
CA ILE A 86 -26.29 2.64 11.98
C ILE A 86 -26.14 1.44 11.01
N LYS A 87 -25.77 1.73 9.76
CA LYS A 87 -25.61 0.74 8.70
C LYS A 87 -24.42 1.10 7.80
N ILE A 88 -23.85 0.09 7.19
CA ILE A 88 -22.83 0.26 6.15
C ILE A 88 -23.53 0.07 4.80
N ASP A 89 -23.27 0.99 3.89
CA ASP A 89 -23.74 0.90 2.51
C ASP A 89 -22.59 1.34 1.58
N GLY A 90 -22.13 0.41 0.76
CA GLY A 90 -20.90 0.57 -0.03
C GLY A 90 -19.70 0.89 0.87
N ASN A 91 -19.04 2.00 0.60
CA ASN A 91 -17.84 2.46 1.33
C ASN A 91 -18.16 3.52 2.39
N SER A 92 -19.39 3.59 2.87
CA SER A 92 -19.85 4.62 3.80
C SER A 92 -20.67 4.03 4.94
N ILE A 93 -20.55 4.64 6.10
CA ILE A 93 -21.39 4.36 7.27
C ILE A 93 -22.47 5.42 7.33
N PHE A 94 -23.71 4.99 7.49
CA PHE A 94 -24.86 5.86 7.66
C PHE A 94 -25.46 5.67 9.04
N PHE A 95 -25.83 6.75 9.70
CA PHE A 95 -26.55 6.71 10.96
C PHE A 95 -27.39 7.98 11.15
N ASN A 96 -28.41 7.88 12.00
CA ASN A 96 -29.28 8.99 12.34
C ASN A 96 -29.07 9.39 13.79
N THR A 97 -29.30 10.66 14.10
CA THR A 97 -29.27 11.19 15.46
C THR A 97 -30.37 12.21 15.68
N ASP A 98 -30.58 12.56 16.93
CA ASP A 98 -31.51 13.62 17.33
C ASP A 98 -30.93 14.99 17.02
N ASN A 99 -31.80 15.97 16.73
CA ASN A 99 -31.39 17.35 16.41
C ASN A 99 -30.51 18.00 17.50
N GLN A 100 -30.71 17.62 18.78
CA GLN A 100 -29.95 18.16 19.89
C GLN A 100 -28.50 17.67 19.90
N SER A 101 -28.25 16.47 19.42
CA SER A 101 -26.93 15.83 19.41
C SER A 101 -26.13 16.11 18.12
N LYS A 102 -26.78 16.67 17.12
CA LYS A 102 -26.20 16.93 15.80
C LYS A 102 -24.89 17.73 15.85
N GLN A 103 -24.94 18.87 16.55
CA GLN A 103 -23.79 19.76 16.63
C GLN A 103 -22.60 19.11 17.35
N ILE A 104 -22.89 18.36 18.43
CA ILE A 104 -21.84 17.64 19.19
C ILE A 104 -21.15 16.60 18.30
N ILE A 105 -21.91 15.90 17.46
CA ILE A 105 -21.35 14.92 16.53
C ILE A 105 -20.46 15.59 15.49
N ILE A 106 -20.91 16.69 14.89
CA ILE A 106 -20.12 17.48 13.92
C ILE A 106 -18.82 17.94 14.57
N ASP A 107 -18.91 18.56 15.74
CA ASP A 107 -17.75 19.07 16.47
C ASP A 107 -16.77 17.94 16.80
N THR A 108 -17.25 16.77 17.23
CA THR A 108 -16.43 15.60 17.50
C THR A 108 -15.67 15.11 16.27
N PHE A 109 -16.29 15.09 15.11
CA PHE A 109 -15.62 14.64 13.87
C PHE A 109 -14.72 15.71 13.25
N THR A 110 -14.92 16.98 13.55
CA THR A 110 -14.13 18.09 13.01
C THR A 110 -13.01 18.57 13.94
N ASP A 111 -13.01 18.12 15.19
CA ASP A 111 -11.92 18.42 16.12
C ASP A 111 -10.61 17.76 15.69
N GLU A 112 -9.55 18.54 15.61
CA GLU A 112 -8.19 18.04 15.28
C GLU A 112 -7.66 17.05 16.31
N ASN A 113 -8.16 17.08 17.54
CA ASN A 113 -7.79 16.16 18.63
C ASN A 113 -8.82 15.02 18.81
N SER A 114 -9.67 14.77 17.83
CA SER A 114 -10.69 13.74 17.91
C SER A 114 -10.10 12.33 17.96
N ASP A 115 -10.48 11.54 18.96
CA ASP A 115 -10.07 10.13 19.08
C ASP A 115 -10.67 9.25 17.99
N ILE A 116 -11.85 9.61 17.47
CA ILE A 116 -12.54 8.80 16.44
C ILE A 116 -12.23 9.24 15.01
N ASN A 117 -11.71 10.46 14.81
CA ASN A 117 -11.38 10.99 13.48
C ASN A 117 -10.01 11.66 13.48
N PRO A 118 -8.90 10.90 13.49
CA PRO A 118 -7.55 11.44 13.52
C PRO A 118 -7.30 12.49 12.45
N TYR A 119 -6.70 13.61 12.83
CA TYR A 119 -6.30 14.67 11.93
C TYR A 119 -4.85 14.47 11.46
N TYR A 120 -4.60 14.73 10.18
CA TYR A 120 -3.28 14.68 9.57
C TYR A 120 -2.78 16.08 9.23
N PRO A 121 -1.98 16.73 10.11
CA PRO A 121 -1.56 18.14 9.94
C PRO A 121 -0.83 18.39 8.61
N ARG A 122 -0.01 17.41 8.17
CA ARG A 122 0.73 17.51 6.89
C ARG A 122 -0.18 17.66 5.67
N PHE A 123 -1.36 17.07 5.73
CA PHE A 123 -2.33 17.06 4.63
C PHE A 123 -3.53 17.98 4.87
N LYS A 124 -3.58 18.62 6.04
CA LYS A 124 -4.72 19.43 6.51
C LYS A 124 -6.06 18.71 6.30
N SER A 125 -6.12 17.46 6.66
CA SER A 125 -7.27 16.59 6.42
C SER A 125 -7.45 15.58 7.53
N HIS A 126 -8.70 15.27 7.87
CA HIS A 126 -9.05 14.17 8.76
C HIS A 126 -9.01 12.83 8.02
N GLN A 127 -8.96 11.75 8.81
CA GLN A 127 -9.04 10.38 8.28
C GLN A 127 -10.39 10.09 7.63
N LEU A 128 -11.46 10.65 8.19
CA LEU A 128 -12.84 10.45 7.76
C LEU A 128 -13.43 11.76 7.27
N ASN A 129 -14.23 11.69 6.21
CA ASN A 129 -15.13 12.74 5.82
C ASN A 129 -16.50 12.47 6.41
N VAL A 130 -17.15 13.51 6.89
CA VAL A 130 -18.49 13.45 7.44
C VAL A 130 -19.37 14.45 6.70
N GLU A 131 -20.43 13.95 6.13
CA GLU A 131 -21.48 14.72 5.47
C GLU A 131 -22.76 14.54 6.27
N GLU A 132 -23.51 15.62 6.47
CA GLU A 132 -24.79 15.60 7.16
C GLU A 132 -25.88 16.13 6.23
N THR A 133 -26.97 15.38 6.15
CA THR A 133 -28.17 15.76 5.37
C THR A 133 -29.40 15.26 6.13
N ASP A 134 -30.28 16.16 6.53
CA ASP A 134 -31.55 15.83 7.18
C ASP A 134 -31.42 14.88 8.40
N ASN A 135 -30.46 15.15 9.29
CA ASN A 135 -30.13 14.32 10.46
C ASN A 135 -29.56 12.94 10.14
N ILE A 136 -29.24 12.67 8.89
CA ILE A 136 -28.52 11.48 8.45
C ILE A 136 -27.06 11.87 8.29
N PHE A 137 -26.22 11.19 9.03
CA PHE A 137 -24.78 11.30 8.91
C PHE A 137 -24.25 10.24 7.97
N LYS A 138 -23.43 10.66 7.01
CA LYS A 138 -22.68 9.79 6.13
C LYS A 138 -21.20 9.96 6.43
N VAL A 139 -20.56 8.90 6.84
CA VAL A 139 -19.15 8.85 7.20
C VAL A 139 -18.40 7.93 6.24
N ASN A 140 -17.38 8.42 5.59
CA ASN A 140 -16.53 7.66 4.68
C ASN A 140 -15.05 7.99 4.89
N PHE A 141 -14.15 7.14 4.43
CA PHE A 141 -12.73 7.46 4.46
C PHE A 141 -12.42 8.63 3.52
N SER A 142 -11.63 9.59 4.00
CA SER A 142 -11.06 10.63 3.17
C SER A 142 -10.04 10.02 2.20
N LYS A 143 -9.65 10.80 1.18
CA LYS A 143 -8.58 10.37 0.25
C LYS A 143 -7.29 9.99 1.01
N GLN A 144 -6.93 10.75 2.04
CA GLN A 144 -5.75 10.50 2.85
C GLN A 144 -5.92 9.28 3.77
N GLY A 145 -7.12 9.11 4.33
CA GLY A 145 -7.49 7.93 5.10
C GLY A 145 -7.36 6.65 4.29
N LEU A 146 -7.85 6.65 3.05
CA LEU A 146 -7.71 5.51 2.15
C LEU A 146 -6.26 5.20 1.79
N ILE A 147 -5.44 6.22 1.51
CA ILE A 147 -4.02 6.05 1.21
C ILE A 147 -3.32 5.39 2.40
N LYS A 148 -3.52 5.92 3.61
CA LYS A 148 -2.92 5.38 4.83
C LYS A 148 -3.35 3.94 5.09
N LEU A 149 -4.62 3.64 4.89
CA LEU A 149 -5.17 2.29 5.05
C LEU A 149 -4.53 1.30 4.07
N LYS A 150 -4.40 1.68 2.79
CA LYS A 150 -3.74 0.86 1.76
C LYS A 150 -2.27 0.61 2.10
N THR A 151 -1.53 1.63 2.50
CA THR A 151 -0.12 1.48 2.88
C THR A 151 0.04 0.56 4.08
N SER A 152 -0.77 0.73 5.13
CA SER A 152 -0.74 -0.14 6.30
C SER A 152 -1.09 -1.60 5.99
N SER A 153 -1.97 -1.84 5.02
CA SER A 153 -2.30 -3.21 4.58
C SER A 153 -1.16 -3.86 3.80
N GLN A 154 -0.44 -3.07 3.01
CA GLN A 154 0.74 -3.54 2.27
C GLN A 154 1.89 -3.89 3.22
N ASP A 155 2.12 -3.07 4.25
CA ASP A 155 3.17 -3.29 5.25
C ASP A 155 2.91 -4.55 6.10
N GLN A 156 1.66 -4.97 6.24
CA GLN A 156 1.28 -6.20 6.96
C GLN A 156 1.36 -7.46 6.09
N ALA A 157 1.44 -7.30 4.77
CA ALA A 157 1.48 -8.42 3.82
C ALA A 157 2.91 -8.84 3.43
N ILE A 158 3.93 -8.12 3.93
CA ILE A 158 5.36 -8.39 3.75
C ILE A 158 5.91 -9.11 4.98
#